data_f75106b3e69b1993a677258747067521
#
_entry.id   f75106b3e69b1993a677258747067521
#
_cell.length_a   1.000
_cell.length_b   1.000
_cell.length_c   1.000
_cell.angle_alpha   90.00
_cell.angle_beta   90.00
_cell.angle_gamma   90.00
#
_symmetry.space_group_name_H-M   'P 1'
#
loop_
_entity.id
_entity.type
_entity.pdbx_description
1 polymer ?
#
loop_
_entity_poly.entity_id
_entity_poly.type
_entity_poly.pdbx_seq_one_letter_code
_entity_poly.pdbx_strand_id
1 'polypeptide(L)' 'MLDEHVIRDFSNKIYSKSQFLEELDLYNQQGFNIYIGTDSKIIKSKIAIVSAICFHKPGAAGTSGRIFYIKEKISRKQ' A
#
# COMPACT_ATOMS: atom_id res chain seq x y z
N MET A 1 11.88 13.51 7.72
CA MET A 1 11.84 13.53 6.25
C MET A 1 11.74 12.11 5.71
N LEU A 2 10.98 11.93 4.66
CA LEU A 2 10.77 10.64 4.03
C LEU A 2 11.97 10.27 3.16
N ASP A 3 12.69 9.21 3.53
CA ASP A 3 13.90 8.80 2.81
C ASP A 3 13.60 7.84 1.67
N GLU A 4 12.57 7.04 1.81
CA GLU A 4 12.27 6.00 0.84
C GLU A 4 10.77 5.75 0.80
N HIS A 5 10.26 5.60 -0.42
CA HIS A 5 8.84 5.36 -0.63
C HIS A 5 8.70 4.39 -1.81
N VAL A 6 8.21 3.20 -1.54
CA VAL A 6 8.06 2.17 -2.57
C VAL A 6 6.66 1.56 -2.47
N ILE A 7 5.98 1.47 -3.60
CA ILE A 7 4.66 0.85 -3.71
C ILE A 7 4.80 -0.44 -4.51
N ARG A 8 4.38 -1.55 -3.94
CA ARG A 8 4.44 -2.87 -4.58
C ARG A 8 3.12 -3.59 -4.45
N ASP A 9 2.80 -4.42 -5.42
CA ASP A 9 1.66 -5.32 -5.30
C ASP A 9 2.10 -6.68 -4.72
N PHE A 10 1.16 -7.60 -4.60
CA PHE A 10 1.43 -8.92 -4.06
C PHE A 10 2.44 -9.72 -4.90
N SER A 11 2.54 -9.41 -6.19
CA SER A 11 3.52 -10.04 -7.08
C SER A 11 4.87 -9.35 -7.06
N ASN A 12 5.07 -8.38 -6.18
CA ASN A 12 6.29 -7.59 -6.07
C ASN A 12 6.53 -6.62 -7.22
N LYS A 13 5.52 -6.37 -8.04
CA LYS A 13 5.63 -5.37 -9.08
C LYS A 13 5.64 -3.98 -8.44
N ILE A 14 6.57 -3.15 -8.88
CA ILE A 14 6.72 -1.79 -8.36
C ILE A 14 5.85 -0.83 -9.17
N TYR A 15 5.14 0.03 -8.47
CA TYR A 15 4.25 1.02 -9.05
C TYR A 15 4.75 2.43 -8.76
N SER A 16 4.64 3.32 -9.74
CA SER A 16 4.79 4.74 -9.48
C SER A 16 3.56 5.25 -8.75
N LYS A 17 3.67 6.43 -8.16
CA LYS A 17 2.52 7.05 -7.50
C LYS A 17 1.35 7.23 -8.46
N SER A 18 1.65 7.67 -9.69
CA SER A 18 0.61 7.86 -10.72
C SER A 18 -0.08 6.55 -11.07
N GLN A 19 0.70 5.49 -11.26
CA GLN A 19 0.15 4.17 -11.56
C GLN A 19 -0.72 3.66 -10.42
N PHE A 20 -0.29 3.85 -9.19
CA PHE A 20 -1.06 3.42 -8.04
C PHE A 20 -2.38 4.19 -7.93
N LEU A 21 -2.36 5.50 -8.16
CA LEU A 21 -3.57 6.31 -8.13
C LEU A 21 -4.56 5.92 -9.22
N GLU A 22 -4.07 5.54 -10.39
CA GLU A 22 -4.93 5.02 -11.46
C GLU A 22 -5.63 3.73 -11.04
N GLU A 23 -4.87 2.82 -10.42
CA GLU A 23 -5.44 1.56 -9.92
C GLU A 23 -6.46 1.82 -8.83
N LEU A 24 -6.16 2.74 -7.92
CA LEU A 24 -7.06 3.12 -6.84
C LEU A 24 -8.40 3.62 -7.39
N ASP A 25 -8.33 4.50 -8.38
CA ASP A 25 -9.52 5.07 -8.99
C ASP A 25 -10.34 4.00 -9.71
N LEU A 26 -9.66 3.11 -10.43
CA LEU A 26 -10.32 2.02 -11.15
C LEU A 26 -11.10 1.11 -10.21
N TYR A 27 -10.47 0.67 -9.10
CA TYR A 27 -11.13 -0.19 -8.14
C TYR A 27 -12.26 0.53 -7.41
N ASN A 28 -12.08 1.80 -7.13
CA ASN A 28 -13.14 2.59 -6.50
C ASN A 28 -14.37 2.68 -7.41
N GLN A 29 -14.16 2.89 -8.70
CA GLN A 29 -15.26 2.95 -9.68
C GLN A 29 -15.99 1.61 -9.82
N GLN A 30 -15.29 0.52 -9.61
CA GLN A 30 -15.88 -0.82 -9.70
C GLN A 30 -16.55 -1.27 -8.40
N GLY A 31 -16.62 -0.42 -7.41
CA GLY A 31 -17.31 -0.71 -6.16
C GLY A 31 -16.53 -1.56 -5.17
N PHE A 32 -15.22 -1.58 -5.27
CA PHE A 32 -14.38 -2.27 -4.29
C PHE A 32 -14.30 -1.49 -3.00
N ASN A 33 -14.30 -2.20 -1.89
CA ASN A 33 -14.01 -1.63 -0.58
C ASN A 33 -12.52 -1.56 -0.38
N ILE A 34 -12.07 -0.54 0.35
CA ILE A 34 -10.66 -0.31 0.61
C ILE A 34 -10.41 -0.46 2.11
N TYR A 35 -9.45 -1.31 2.45
CA TYR A 35 -9.03 -1.52 3.84
C TYR A 35 -7.55 -1.16 3.94
N ILE A 36 -7.20 -0.39 4.94
CA ILE A 36 -5.82 0.06 5.14
C ILE A 36 -5.36 -0.35 6.53
N GLY A 37 -4.23 -1.04 6.59
CA GLY A 37 -3.56 -1.36 7.84
C GLY A 37 -2.14 -0.84 7.79
N THR A 38 -1.67 -0.28 8.87
CA THR A 38 -0.33 0.29 8.96
C THR A 38 0.39 -0.26 10.18
N ASP A 39 1.66 -0.63 9.98
CA ASP A 39 2.53 -1.06 11.05
C ASP A 39 3.84 -0.29 10.95
N SER A 40 4.48 -0.05 12.07
CA SER A 40 5.73 0.68 12.10
C SER A 40 6.75 -0.03 13.00
N LYS A 41 8.02 0.11 12.64
CA LYS A 41 9.11 -0.50 13.38
C LYS A 41 10.28 0.48 13.44
N ILE A 42 10.85 0.61 14.62
CA ILE A 42 12.04 1.45 14.81
C ILE A 42 13.27 0.57 14.67
N ILE A 43 14.14 0.92 13.72
CA ILE A 43 15.39 0.21 13.49
C ILE A 43 16.53 1.23 13.57
N LYS A 44 17.28 1.18 14.67
CA LYS A 44 18.38 2.12 14.91
C LYS A 44 17.87 3.56 14.79
N SER A 45 18.36 4.31 13.82
CA SER A 45 17.98 5.71 13.63
C SER A 45 16.88 5.89 12.60
N LYS A 46 16.23 4.82 12.18
CA LYS A 46 15.20 4.88 11.16
C LYS A 46 13.88 4.31 11.65
N ILE A 47 12.81 4.85 11.13
CA ILE A 47 11.47 4.32 11.33
C ILE A 47 11.00 3.74 10.01
N ALA A 48 10.71 2.46 10.00
CA ALA A 48 10.13 1.79 8.84
C ALA A 48 8.63 1.69 9.03
N ILE A 49 7.87 2.16 8.05
CA ILE A 49 6.42 2.11 8.07
C ILE A 49 5.96 1.30 6.87
N VAL A 50 5.15 0.29 7.13
CA VAL A 50 4.57 -0.53 6.07
C VAL A 50 3.06 -0.40 6.14
N SER A 51 2.46 0.06 5.06
CA SER A 51 1.02 0.15 4.94
C SER A 51 0.55 -0.89 3.93
N ALA A 52 -0.43 -1.68 4.31
CA ALA A 52 -1.08 -2.62 3.41
C ALA A 52 -2.43 -2.06 3.01
N ILE A 53 -2.67 -1.98 1.71
CA ILE A 53 -3.92 -1.48 1.16
C ILE A 53 -4.59 -2.62 0.44
N CYS A 54 -5.74 -3.03 0.93
CA CYS A 54 -6.48 -4.16 0.39
C CYS A 54 -7.75 -3.67 -0.28
N PHE A 55 -7.95 -4.08 -1.53
CA PHE A 55 -9.19 -3.85 -2.26
C PHE A 55 -9.98 -5.14 -2.26
N HIS A 56 -11.20 -5.07 -1.81
CA HIS A 56 -12.07 -6.24 -1.72
C HIS A 56 -13.46 -5.91 -2.23
N LYS A 57 -14.00 -6.77 -3.09
CA LYS A 57 -15.36 -6.62 -3.59
C LYS A 57 -16.24 -7.67 -2.95
N PRO A 58 -17.16 -7.28 -2.05
CA PRO A 58 -18.05 -8.24 -1.40
C PRO A 58 -19.06 -8.78 -2.39
N GLY A 59 -19.47 -10.03 -2.16
CA GLY A 59 -20.49 -10.68 -2.98
C GLY A 59 -20.01 -11.21 -4.31
N ALA A 60 -18.76 -11.04 -4.66
CA ALA A 60 -18.21 -11.61 -5.88
C ALA A 60 -17.98 -13.11 -5.68
N ALA A 61 -18.33 -13.92 -6.68
CA ALA A 61 -18.02 -15.34 -6.65
C ALA A 61 -16.51 -15.51 -6.74
N GLY A 62 -15.93 -16.19 -5.75
CA GLY A 62 -14.50 -16.30 -5.63
C GLY A 62 -13.91 -15.06 -4.98
N THR A 63 -12.62 -15.05 -4.83
CA THR A 63 -11.91 -13.93 -4.20
C THR A 63 -11.55 -12.90 -5.25
N SER A 64 -12.23 -11.78 -5.21
CA SER A 64 -11.80 -10.60 -5.95
C SER A 64 -11.15 -9.67 -4.97
N GLY A 65 -9.83 -9.66 -4.97
CA GLY A 65 -9.10 -8.79 -4.07
C GLY A 65 -7.75 -8.47 -4.64
N ARG A 66 -7.22 -7.34 -4.23
CA ARG A 66 -5.90 -6.91 -4.62
C ARG A 66 -5.23 -6.25 -3.44
N ILE A 67 -3.95 -6.52 -3.25
CA ILE A 67 -3.21 -5.99 -2.11
C ILE A 67 -1.99 -5.24 -2.62
N PHE A 68 -1.83 -4.01 -2.11
CA PHE A 68 -0.64 -3.21 -2.34
C PHE A 68 0.05 -2.96 -1.02
N TYR A 69 1.35 -2.87 -1.07
CA TYR A 69 2.18 -2.55 0.09
C TYR A 69 2.95 -1.27 -0.19
N ILE A 70 2.88 -0.34 0.74
CA ILE A 70 3.65 0.89 0.66
C ILE A 70 4.66 0.84 1.80
N LYS A 71 5.93 0.85 1.44
CA LYS A 71 7.01 0.83 2.42
C LYS A 71 7.69 2.19 2.44
N GLU A 72 7.77 2.77 3.61
CA GLU A 72 8.37 4.07 3.81
C GLU A 72 9.45 3.98 4.89
N LYS A 73 10.53 4.72 4.69
CA LYS A 73 11.57 4.82 5.70
C LYS A 73 11.81 6.29 5.99
N ILE A 74 11.84 6.61 7.26
CA ILE A 74 12.02 7.98 7.74
C ILE A 74 13.25 8.01 8.63
N SER A 75 14.17 8.92 8.34
CA SER A 75 15.33 9.13 9.20
C SER A 75 14.89 9.78 10.49
N ARG A 76 15.39 9.22 11.57
CA ARG A 76 15.10 9.72 12.91
C ARG A 76 16.19 10.67 13.32
N LYS A 77 15.88 11.94 13.36
CA LYS A 77 16.83 12.94 13.84
C LYS A 77 16.73 13.10 15.34
N GLN A 78 17.87 13.27 15.92
CA GLN A 78 17.95 13.53 17.35
C GLN A 78 18.24 14.99 17.63
#